data_713a3d474119ebfe6b04e3cf85bd3d32
#
_entry.id   713a3d474119ebfe6b04e3cf85bd3d32
#
_cell.length_a   1.000
_cell.length_b   1.000
_cell.length_c   1.000
_cell.angle_alpha   90.00
_cell.angle_beta   90.00
_cell.angle_gamma   90.00
#
_symmetry.space_group_name_H-M   'P 1'
#
loop_
_entity.id
_entity.type
_entity.pdbx_description
1 polymer ?
#
loop_
_entity_poly.entity_id
_entity_poly.type
_entity_poly.pdbx_seq_one_letter_code
_entity_poly.pdbx_strand_id
1 'polypeptide(L)'
;MTATAQMALRRIMEKYTANTRFCIIANYTHKLSPALLSRCTRFRFSPLKEADIRSLIEQVIEKEHVRIRPEAVDSLIKLSKGDMRRALNVLQACHASSKTCYRHCSTVEAY
;
A
#
# COMPACT_ATOMS: atom_id res chain seq x y z
N MET A 1 6.74 -17.51 -2.01
CA MET A 1 6.01 -18.79 -1.97
C MET A 1 6.80 -19.83 -2.76
N THR A 2 7.07 -20.99 -2.17
CA THR A 2 7.85 -22.05 -2.83
C THR A 2 7.02 -22.80 -3.88
N ALA A 3 7.66 -23.46 -4.85
CA ALA A 3 6.95 -24.25 -5.88
C ALA A 3 6.08 -25.35 -5.28
N THR A 4 6.58 -26.02 -4.23
CA THR A 4 5.85 -27.07 -3.50
C THR A 4 4.58 -26.51 -2.81
N ALA A 5 4.67 -25.34 -2.19
CA ALA A 5 3.52 -24.66 -1.57
C ALA A 5 2.47 -24.28 -2.60
N GLN A 6 2.88 -23.81 -3.78
CA GLN A 6 1.96 -23.47 -4.87
C GLN A 6 1.25 -24.71 -5.42
N MET A 7 1.94 -25.85 -5.51
CA MET A 7 1.33 -27.12 -5.91
C MET A 7 0.28 -27.60 -4.89
N ALA A 8 0.59 -27.49 -3.61
CA ALA A 8 -0.36 -27.83 -2.54
C ALA A 8 -1.59 -26.91 -2.57
N LEU A 9 -1.37 -25.61 -2.74
CA LEU A 9 -2.47 -24.63 -2.85
C LEU A 9 -3.38 -24.95 -4.06
N ARG A 10 -2.79 -25.31 -5.21
CA ARG A 10 -3.56 -25.72 -6.38
C ARG A 10 -4.50 -26.89 -6.07
N ARG A 11 -3.99 -27.93 -5.40
CA ARG A 11 -4.78 -29.09 -5.00
C ARG A 11 -5.91 -28.73 -4.03
N ILE A 12 -5.64 -27.85 -3.07
CA ILE A 12 -6.64 -27.34 -2.15
C ILE A 12 -7.73 -26.58 -2.88
N MET A 13 -7.35 -25.69 -3.80
CA MET A 13 -8.30 -24.94 -4.61
C MET A 13 -9.20 -25.87 -5.43
N GLU A 14 -8.64 -26.89 -6.08
CA GLU A 14 -9.42 -27.86 -6.86
C GLU A 14 -10.40 -28.66 -5.98
N LYS A 15 -9.98 -29.03 -4.77
CA LYS A 15 -10.80 -29.84 -3.84
C LYS A 15 -11.97 -29.08 -3.24
N TYR A 16 -11.80 -27.79 -2.94
CA TYR A 16 -12.76 -27.00 -2.17
C TYR A 16 -13.50 -25.93 -2.97
N THR A 17 -13.44 -25.98 -4.30
CA THR A 17 -14.07 -24.98 -5.19
C THR A 17 -15.59 -24.88 -5.00
N ALA A 18 -16.24 -25.96 -4.58
CA ALA A 18 -17.69 -25.98 -4.41
C ALA A 18 -18.16 -25.03 -3.29
N ASN A 19 -17.40 -24.97 -2.18
CA ASN A 19 -17.82 -24.28 -0.96
C ASN A 19 -16.94 -23.08 -0.59
N THR A 20 -15.79 -22.90 -1.28
CA THR A 20 -14.81 -21.87 -0.93
C THR A 20 -14.41 -21.06 -2.15
N ARG A 21 -14.20 -19.77 -1.97
CA ARG A 21 -13.59 -18.88 -2.95
C ARG A 21 -12.25 -18.43 -2.45
N PHE A 22 -11.27 -18.37 -3.36
CA PHE A 22 -9.89 -18.01 -3.03
C PHE A 22 -9.55 -16.65 -3.61
N CYS A 23 -8.98 -15.80 -2.80
CA CYS A 23 -8.39 -14.53 -3.21
C CYS A 23 -6.89 -14.56 -2.94
N ILE A 24 -6.08 -14.52 -4.00
CA ILE A 24 -4.62 -14.53 -3.90
C ILE A 24 -4.12 -13.11 -4.07
N ILE A 25 -3.43 -12.60 -3.05
CA ILE A 25 -2.80 -11.29 -3.07
C ILE A 25 -1.29 -11.49 -3.27
N ALA A 26 -0.74 -10.89 -4.31
CA ALA A 26 0.68 -11.02 -4.64
C ALA A 26 1.24 -9.73 -5.22
N ASN A 27 2.42 -9.34 -4.77
CA ASN A 27 3.14 -8.20 -5.34
C ASN A 27 3.76 -8.53 -6.70
N TYR A 28 4.14 -9.79 -6.92
CA TYR A 28 4.83 -10.25 -8.12
C TYR A 28 4.10 -11.44 -8.75
N THR A 29 3.31 -11.19 -9.78
CA THR A 29 2.56 -12.23 -10.49
C THR A 29 3.45 -13.22 -11.22
N HIS A 30 4.64 -12.81 -11.68
CA HIS A 30 5.60 -13.68 -12.37
C HIS A 30 6.18 -14.80 -11.48
N LYS A 31 6.07 -14.65 -10.14
CA LYS A 31 6.48 -15.69 -9.18
C LYS A 31 5.41 -16.73 -8.91
N LEU A 32 4.21 -16.53 -9.45
CA LEU A 32 3.11 -17.48 -9.35
C LEU A 32 3.14 -18.44 -10.54
N SER A 33 2.83 -19.70 -10.29
CA SER A 33 2.78 -20.71 -11.34
C SER A 33 1.67 -20.39 -12.35
N PRO A 34 1.90 -20.64 -13.64
CA PRO A 34 0.89 -20.44 -14.68
C PRO A 34 -0.41 -21.21 -14.40
N ALA A 35 -0.29 -22.38 -13.76
CA ALA A 35 -1.42 -23.22 -13.38
C ALA A 35 -2.36 -22.57 -12.35
N LEU A 36 -1.85 -21.75 -11.44
CA LEU A 36 -2.65 -20.93 -10.50
C LEU A 36 -3.25 -19.73 -11.23
N LEU A 37 -2.44 -19.03 -12.03
CA LEU A 37 -2.87 -17.84 -12.76
C LEU A 37 -4.00 -18.13 -13.77
N SER A 38 -4.01 -19.29 -14.41
CA SER A 38 -5.06 -19.68 -15.37
C SER A 38 -6.42 -19.93 -14.71
N ARG A 39 -6.44 -20.20 -13.40
CA ARG A 39 -7.67 -20.46 -12.64
C ARG A 39 -8.22 -19.22 -11.93
N CYS A 40 -7.51 -18.11 -11.96
CA CYS A 40 -7.87 -16.88 -11.27
C CYS A 40 -8.12 -15.75 -12.27
N THR A 41 -9.13 -14.94 -12.00
CA THR A 41 -9.30 -13.65 -12.66
C THR A 41 -8.28 -12.68 -12.07
N ARG A 42 -7.51 -12.01 -12.93
CA ARG A 42 -6.46 -11.09 -12.50
C ARG A 42 -6.98 -9.67 -12.38
N PHE A 43 -6.79 -9.09 -11.22
CA PHE A 43 -7.02 -7.68 -10.95
C PHE A 43 -5.67 -7.00 -10.75
N ARG A 44 -5.37 -5.99 -11.54
CA ARG A 44 -4.15 -5.20 -11.42
C ARG A 44 -4.48 -3.89 -10.72
N PHE A 45 -3.84 -3.65 -9.59
CA PHE A 45 -3.92 -2.38 -8.87
C PHE A 45 -2.74 -1.51 -9.25
N SER A 46 -3.02 -0.28 -9.71
CA SER A 46 -2.03 0.75 -9.95
C SER A 46 -1.77 1.56 -8.67
N PRO A 47 -0.63 2.27 -8.59
CA PRO A 47 -0.42 3.25 -7.53
C PRO A 47 -1.58 4.25 -7.46
N LEU A 48 -1.88 4.73 -6.26
CA LEU A 48 -2.93 5.70 -6.03
C LEU A 48 -2.60 7.05 -6.70
N LYS A 49 -3.62 7.75 -7.15
CA LYS A 49 -3.47 9.11 -7.65
C LYS A 49 -3.18 10.07 -6.50
N GLU A 50 -2.42 11.12 -6.79
CA GLU A 50 -2.06 12.14 -5.79
C GLU A 50 -3.29 12.80 -5.16
N ALA A 51 -4.35 13.01 -5.95
CA ALA A 51 -5.60 13.59 -5.47
C ALA A 51 -6.30 12.71 -4.41
N ASP A 52 -6.31 11.39 -4.62
CA ASP A 52 -6.93 10.45 -3.69
C ASP A 52 -6.14 10.37 -2.38
N ILE A 53 -4.79 10.36 -2.48
CA ILE A 53 -3.90 10.39 -1.32
C ILE A 53 -4.10 11.69 -0.53
N ARG A 54 -4.19 12.84 -1.23
CA ARG A 54 -4.43 14.14 -0.60
C ARG A 54 -5.70 14.13 0.22
N SER A 55 -6.81 13.72 -0.37
CA SER A 55 -8.12 13.68 0.29
C SER A 55 -8.09 12.84 1.57
N LEU A 56 -7.45 11.67 1.54
CA LEU A 56 -7.33 10.80 2.70
C LEU A 56 -6.41 11.39 3.78
N ILE A 57 -5.29 12.01 3.38
CA ILE A 57 -4.38 12.68 4.32
C ILE A 57 -5.06 13.85 5.00
N GLU A 58 -5.81 14.67 4.27
CA GLU A 58 -6.57 15.80 4.82
C GLU A 58 -7.59 15.32 5.86
N GLN A 59 -8.32 14.24 5.60
CA GLN A 59 -9.22 13.62 6.56
C GLN A 59 -8.50 13.15 7.84
N VAL A 60 -7.31 12.57 7.71
CA VAL A 60 -6.52 12.14 8.86
C VAL A 60 -6.01 13.34 9.65
N ILE A 61 -5.50 14.37 8.96
CA ILE A 61 -5.03 15.62 9.59
C ILE A 61 -6.15 16.27 10.43
N GLU A 62 -7.38 16.28 9.88
CA GLU A 62 -8.54 16.84 10.56
C GLU A 62 -8.95 16.01 11.79
N LYS A 63 -9.00 14.69 11.66
CA LYS A 63 -9.37 13.79 12.76
C LYS A 63 -8.34 13.76 13.89
N GLU A 64 -7.07 13.76 13.56
CA GLU A 64 -5.96 13.68 14.52
C GLU A 64 -5.45 15.06 14.96
N HIS A 65 -6.08 16.14 14.45
CA HIS A 65 -5.69 17.53 14.75
C HIS A 65 -4.19 17.81 14.53
N VAL A 66 -3.64 17.26 13.45
CA VAL A 66 -2.22 17.41 13.09
C VAL A 66 -1.97 18.82 12.56
N ARG A 67 -1.01 19.52 13.14
CA ARG A 67 -0.58 20.84 12.65
C ARG A 67 0.47 20.66 11.56
N ILE A 68 0.08 20.75 10.30
CA ILE A 68 0.96 20.62 9.14
C ILE A 68 0.72 21.77 8.16
N ARG A 69 1.78 22.24 7.50
CA ARG A 69 1.66 23.23 6.43
C ARG A 69 1.21 22.58 5.13
N PRO A 70 0.46 23.27 4.27
CA PRO A 70 0.02 22.74 2.97
C PRO A 70 1.21 22.36 2.07
N GLU A 71 2.31 23.09 2.12
CA GLU A 71 3.55 22.79 1.37
C GLU A 71 4.17 21.45 1.81
N ALA A 72 4.08 21.15 3.11
CA ALA A 72 4.57 19.88 3.65
C ALA A 72 3.69 18.70 3.23
N VAL A 73 2.37 18.91 3.08
CA VAL A 73 1.46 17.90 2.54
C VAL A 73 1.80 17.58 1.08
N ASP A 74 2.11 18.59 0.28
CA ASP A 74 2.52 18.39 -1.12
C ASP A 74 3.83 17.59 -1.24
N SER A 75 4.79 17.91 -0.39
CA SER A 75 6.06 17.18 -0.32
C SER A 75 5.86 15.74 0.10
N LEU A 76 5.00 15.49 1.10
CA LEU A 76 4.65 14.17 1.60
C LEU A 76 3.98 13.32 0.51
N ILE A 77 3.06 13.89 -0.25
CA ILE A 77 2.39 13.21 -1.36
C ILE A 77 3.39 12.79 -2.43
N LYS A 78 4.30 13.68 -2.82
CA LYS A 78 5.38 13.37 -3.78
C LYS A 78 6.29 12.24 -3.29
N LEU A 79 6.67 12.25 -2.01
CA LEU A 79 7.51 11.22 -1.39
C LEU A 79 6.80 9.86 -1.29
N SER A 80 5.48 9.84 -1.19
CA SER A 80 4.69 8.61 -1.08
C SER A 80 4.71 7.76 -2.36
N LYS A 81 4.91 8.38 -3.53
CA LYS A 81 4.93 7.71 -4.85
C LYS A 81 3.71 6.82 -5.11
N GLY A 82 2.54 7.22 -4.64
CA GLY A 82 1.32 6.44 -4.83
C GLY A 82 1.06 5.36 -3.77
N ASP A 83 1.88 5.30 -2.71
CA ASP A 83 1.72 4.35 -1.60
C ASP A 83 1.15 5.06 -0.36
N MET A 84 -0.10 4.75 -0.03
CA MET A 84 -0.78 5.34 1.13
C MET A 84 -0.15 4.96 2.47
N ARG A 85 0.35 3.74 2.60
CA ARG A 85 1.03 3.30 3.83
C ARG A 85 2.28 4.12 4.08
N ARG A 86 3.07 4.37 3.04
CA ARG A 86 4.26 5.22 3.12
C ARG A 86 3.89 6.64 3.49
N ALA A 87 2.84 7.20 2.90
CA ALA A 87 2.34 8.54 3.21
C ALA A 87 1.97 8.68 4.70
N LEU A 88 1.19 7.73 5.22
CA LEU A 88 0.78 7.74 6.64
C LEU A 88 1.95 7.55 7.60
N ASN A 89 2.90 6.66 7.27
CA ASN A 89 4.10 6.46 8.10
C ASN A 89 4.95 7.73 8.18
N VAL A 90 5.13 8.43 7.06
CA VAL A 90 5.87 9.71 7.05
C VAL A 90 5.12 10.78 7.85
N LEU A 91 3.80 10.89 7.69
CA LEU A 91 2.96 11.81 8.45
C LEU A 91 3.07 11.55 9.96
N GLN A 92 2.99 10.29 10.38
CA GLN A 92 3.10 9.87 11.77
C GLN A 92 4.49 10.18 12.33
N ALA A 93 5.55 9.88 11.59
CA ALA A 93 6.93 10.17 11.99
C ALA A 93 7.14 11.69 12.16
N CYS A 94 6.62 12.50 11.25
CA CYS A 94 6.67 13.96 11.36
C CYS A 94 5.90 14.47 12.58
N HIS A 95 4.73 13.93 12.84
CA HIS A 95 3.92 14.30 14.02
C HIS A 95 4.61 13.93 15.33
N ALA A 96 5.23 12.76 15.40
CA ALA A 96 5.93 12.28 16.60
C ALA A 96 7.24 13.05 16.87
N SER A 97 7.95 13.46 15.83
CA SER A 97 9.26 14.12 15.95
C SER A 97 9.17 15.61 16.29
N SER A 98 8.07 16.27 15.95
CA SER A 98 7.85 17.68 16.27
C SER A 98 6.38 17.96 16.54
N LYS A 99 6.10 18.72 17.61
CA LYS A 99 4.75 19.26 17.88
C LYS A 99 4.22 20.14 16.73
N THR A 100 5.07 20.38 15.73
CA THR A 100 4.74 21.14 14.52
C THR A 100 5.63 20.63 13.39
N CYS A 101 5.05 20.02 12.37
CA CYS A 101 5.76 19.48 11.22
C CYS A 101 6.29 20.61 10.31
N TYR A 102 7.36 21.31 10.76
CA TYR A 102 7.85 22.50 10.08
C TYR A 102 9.03 22.30 9.13
N ARG A 103 9.87 21.26 9.28
CA ARG A 103 11.16 21.27 8.59
C ARG A 103 11.71 19.94 8.06
N HIS A 104 11.07 18.78 8.28
CA HIS A 104 11.78 17.52 8.02
C HIS A 104 11.36 16.70 6.78
N CYS A 105 10.41 17.19 5.96
CA CYS A 105 10.12 16.49 4.71
C CYS A 105 11.18 16.66 3.63
N SER A 106 12.11 17.61 3.77
CA SER A 106 13.19 17.82 2.80
C SER A 106 14.46 16.99 3.06
N THR A 107 14.53 16.28 4.20
CA THR A 107 15.78 15.56 4.60
C THR A 107 15.62 14.04 4.67
N VAL A 108 14.48 13.48 4.28
CA VAL A 108 14.29 12.02 4.21
C VAL A 108 14.65 11.50 2.81
N GLU A 109 15.77 11.95 2.25
CA GLU A 109 16.32 11.39 1.01
C GLU A 109 17.30 10.24 1.23
N ALA A 110 17.48 9.77 2.45
CA ALA A 110 18.42 8.69 2.71
C ALA A 110 17.84 7.69 3.71
N TYR A 111 17.12 6.69 3.20
CA TYR A 111 17.17 5.30 3.74
C TYR A 111 16.36 4.40 2.82
#